data_f1e23e6c7ba1748e017fd621ace9f824
#
_entry.id   f1e23e6c7ba1748e017fd621ace9f824
#
_cell.length_a   1.000
_cell.length_b   1.000
_cell.length_c   1.000
_cell.angle_alpha   90.00
_cell.angle_beta   90.00
_cell.angle_gamma   90.00
#
_symmetry.space_group_name_H-M   'P 1'
#
loop_
_entity.id
_entity.type
_entity.pdbx_description
1 polymer ?
#
loop_
_entity_poly.entity_id
_entity_poly.type
_entity_poly.pdbx_seq_one_letter_code
_entity_poly.pdbx_strand_id
1 'polypeptide(L)'
;MNHPLDLTSFQAALASLQRAVTRWQATGQQDEELRDACIQRFEYTFELSWKMLKRRLELDLPDGQAVDAMSFRELMRSGGERGLLADVDAWMVFRDKRNITSHTYNAVKAADVAAVIPDFVQHAQALLDQLQARSGDHD
;
A
#
# COMPACT_ATOMS: atom_id res chain seq x y z
N MET A 1 -1.69 -3.74 28.27
CA MET A 1 -2.45 -4.60 27.35
C MET A 1 -2.26 -4.12 25.92
N ASN A 2 -1.83 -5.00 25.06
CA ASN A 2 -1.59 -4.63 23.67
C ASN A 2 -2.89 -4.76 22.87
N HIS A 3 -3.26 -3.68 22.23
CA HIS A 3 -4.35 -3.74 21.27
C HIS A 3 -3.76 -4.20 19.94
N PRO A 4 -4.27 -5.29 19.37
CA PRO A 4 -3.81 -5.69 18.06
C PRO A 4 -4.14 -4.58 17.05
N LEU A 5 -3.28 -4.43 16.08
CA LEU A 5 -3.52 -3.51 14.99
C LEU A 5 -4.70 -4.02 14.17
N ASP A 6 -5.70 -3.18 13.97
CA ASP A 6 -6.88 -3.56 13.17
C ASP A 6 -6.56 -3.42 11.69
N LEU A 7 -6.40 -4.55 11.03
CA LEU A 7 -6.03 -4.61 9.61
C LEU A 7 -7.23 -4.85 8.69
N THR A 8 -8.45 -4.85 9.24
CA THR A 8 -9.65 -5.19 8.49
C THR A 8 -9.84 -4.31 7.24
N SER A 9 -9.70 -3.00 7.40
CA SER A 9 -9.87 -2.07 6.27
C SER A 9 -8.81 -2.27 5.20
N PHE A 10 -7.56 -2.49 5.61
CA PHE A 10 -6.47 -2.73 4.66
C PHE A 10 -6.69 -4.05 3.92
N GLN A 11 -7.08 -5.11 4.62
CA GLN A 11 -7.40 -6.40 4.00
C GLN A 11 -8.51 -6.27 2.96
N ALA A 12 -9.59 -5.57 3.32
CA ALA A 12 -10.73 -5.38 2.42
C ALA A 12 -10.35 -4.56 1.18
N ALA A 13 -9.58 -3.50 1.38
CA ALA A 13 -9.13 -2.65 0.29
C ALA A 13 -8.24 -3.42 -0.69
N LEU A 14 -7.27 -4.18 -0.16
CA LEU A 14 -6.37 -4.96 -0.99
C LEU A 14 -7.13 -6.04 -1.76
N ALA A 15 -8.06 -6.74 -1.12
CA ALA A 15 -8.89 -7.75 -1.78
C ALA A 15 -9.71 -7.13 -2.92
N SER A 16 -10.27 -5.94 -2.70
CA SER A 16 -11.02 -5.21 -3.72
C SER A 16 -10.12 -4.83 -4.91
N LEU A 17 -8.91 -4.38 -4.63
CA LEU A 17 -7.94 -4.06 -5.68
C LEU A 17 -7.54 -5.31 -6.46
N GLN A 18 -7.26 -6.41 -5.77
CA GLN A 18 -6.89 -7.68 -6.41
C GLN A 18 -7.99 -8.16 -7.37
N ARG A 19 -9.25 -8.05 -6.97
CA ARG A 19 -10.37 -8.41 -7.85
C ARG A 19 -10.40 -7.55 -9.11
N ALA A 20 -10.22 -6.25 -8.96
CA ALA A 20 -10.21 -5.33 -10.10
C ALA A 20 -9.05 -5.61 -11.05
N VAL A 21 -7.86 -5.87 -10.50
CA VAL A 21 -6.67 -6.18 -11.30
C VAL A 21 -6.87 -7.47 -12.08
N THR A 22 -7.42 -8.51 -11.45
CA THR A 22 -7.69 -9.77 -12.11
C THR A 22 -8.63 -9.58 -13.31
N ARG A 23 -9.70 -8.80 -13.13
CA ARG A 23 -10.65 -8.52 -14.20
C ARG A 23 -10.04 -7.70 -15.32
N TRP A 24 -9.24 -6.69 -14.96
CA TRP A 24 -8.55 -5.85 -15.94
C TRP A 24 -7.56 -6.66 -16.77
N GLN A 25 -6.78 -7.53 -16.13
CA GLN A 25 -5.83 -8.41 -16.83
C GLN A 25 -6.57 -9.40 -17.75
N ALA A 26 -7.74 -9.86 -17.35
CA ALA A 26 -8.53 -10.79 -18.16
C ALA A 26 -9.00 -10.17 -19.49
N THR A 27 -9.07 -8.84 -19.56
CA THR A 27 -9.38 -8.12 -20.81
C THR A 27 -8.12 -7.75 -21.59
N GLY A 28 -6.96 -8.28 -21.22
CA GLY A 28 -5.69 -7.91 -21.83
C GLY A 28 -5.28 -6.48 -21.50
N GLN A 29 -5.79 -5.95 -20.39
CA GLN A 29 -5.54 -4.58 -19.94
C GLN A 29 -6.05 -3.52 -20.93
N GLN A 30 -7.11 -3.83 -21.66
CA GLN A 30 -7.69 -2.94 -22.67
C GLN A 30 -8.92 -2.18 -22.18
N ASP A 31 -9.58 -2.66 -21.13
CA ASP A 31 -10.80 -2.02 -20.64
C ASP A 31 -10.47 -0.82 -19.76
N GLU A 32 -10.80 0.37 -20.25
CA GLU A 32 -10.49 1.62 -19.53
C GLU A 32 -11.28 1.78 -18.25
N GLU A 33 -12.52 1.27 -18.20
CA GLU A 33 -13.33 1.35 -16.98
C GLU A 33 -12.74 0.47 -15.89
N LEU A 34 -12.26 -0.72 -16.23
CA LEU A 34 -11.58 -1.59 -15.29
C LEU A 34 -10.23 -1.01 -14.86
N ARG A 35 -9.51 -0.38 -15.80
CA ARG A 35 -8.26 0.34 -15.47
C ARG A 35 -8.54 1.42 -14.43
N ASP A 36 -9.57 2.22 -14.64
CA ASP A 36 -9.90 3.33 -13.74
C ASP A 36 -10.35 2.81 -12.38
N ALA A 37 -11.06 1.67 -12.35
CA ALA A 37 -11.37 1.01 -11.07
C ALA A 37 -10.11 0.59 -10.33
N CYS A 38 -9.12 0.04 -11.04
CA CYS A 38 -7.84 -0.34 -10.46
C CYS A 38 -7.13 0.89 -9.88
N ILE A 39 -7.12 2.01 -10.61
CA ILE A 39 -6.46 3.24 -10.16
C ILE A 39 -7.11 3.76 -8.88
N GLN A 40 -8.44 3.82 -8.83
CA GLN A 40 -9.16 4.28 -7.64
C GLN A 40 -8.86 3.38 -6.44
N ARG A 41 -8.91 2.07 -6.65
CA ARG A 41 -8.66 1.10 -5.58
C ARG A 41 -7.20 1.08 -5.16
N PHE A 42 -6.28 1.34 -6.08
CA PHE A 42 -4.87 1.55 -5.74
C PHE A 42 -4.70 2.75 -4.80
N GLU A 43 -5.37 3.85 -5.12
CA GLU A 43 -5.26 5.08 -4.34
C GLU A 43 -5.62 4.85 -2.87
N TYR A 44 -6.79 4.28 -2.58
CA TYR A 44 -7.18 4.09 -1.19
C TYR A 44 -6.41 2.93 -0.52
N THR A 45 -6.02 1.91 -1.28
CA THR A 45 -5.23 0.81 -0.71
C THR A 45 -3.83 1.29 -0.33
N PHE A 46 -3.21 2.13 -1.17
CA PHE A 46 -1.92 2.72 -0.86
C PHE A 46 -2.00 3.54 0.44
N GLU A 47 -3.01 4.40 0.57
CA GLU A 47 -3.18 5.21 1.78
C GLU A 47 -3.31 4.35 3.03
N LEU A 48 -4.11 3.30 2.97
CA LEU A 48 -4.28 2.39 4.11
C LEU A 48 -2.98 1.63 4.42
N SER A 49 -2.23 1.25 3.40
CA SER A 49 -1.01 0.46 3.59
C SER A 49 0.04 1.22 4.40
N TRP A 50 0.36 2.46 4.02
CA TRP A 50 1.39 3.19 4.74
C TRP A 50 0.89 3.67 6.11
N LYS A 51 -0.42 3.92 6.26
CA LYS A 51 -0.98 4.28 7.56
C LYS A 51 -0.90 3.11 8.54
N MET A 52 -1.13 1.89 8.08
CA MET A 52 -1.00 0.71 8.92
C MET A 52 0.47 0.44 9.28
N LEU A 53 1.38 0.65 8.34
CA LEU A 53 2.82 0.59 8.62
C LEU A 53 3.18 1.60 9.72
N LYS A 54 2.72 2.83 9.59
CA LYS A 54 2.99 3.87 10.59
C LYS A 54 2.46 3.46 11.96
N ARG A 55 1.24 2.94 12.03
CA ARG A 55 0.65 2.48 13.29
C ARG A 55 1.48 1.36 13.91
N ARG A 56 1.98 0.45 13.11
CA ARG A 56 2.84 -0.63 13.61
C ARG A 56 4.13 -0.07 14.21
N LEU A 57 4.73 0.90 13.53
CA LEU A 57 5.95 1.54 14.04
C LEU A 57 5.70 2.31 15.33
N GLU A 58 4.57 3.00 15.43
CA GLU A 58 4.18 3.72 16.64
C GLU A 58 4.04 2.76 17.84
N LEU A 59 3.52 1.57 17.60
CA LEU A 59 3.36 0.55 18.65
C LEU A 59 4.69 -0.10 19.03
N ASP A 60 5.60 -0.26 18.09
CA ASP A 60 6.86 -0.99 18.30
C ASP A 60 7.99 -0.13 18.83
N LEU A 61 8.00 1.17 18.49
CA LEU A 61 9.09 2.07 18.88
C LEU A 61 8.81 2.69 20.25
N PRO A 62 9.86 2.92 21.06
CA PRO A 62 9.69 3.50 22.40
C PRO A 62 9.07 4.90 22.39
N ASP A 63 9.32 5.68 21.34
CA ASP A 63 8.79 7.03 21.20
C ASP A 63 7.90 7.15 19.96
N GLY A 64 6.60 7.03 20.18
CA GLY A 64 5.62 7.17 19.09
C GLY A 64 5.61 8.56 18.48
N GLN A 65 6.00 9.60 19.23
CA GLN A 65 6.08 10.96 18.69
C GLN A 65 7.18 11.10 17.65
N ALA A 66 8.26 10.34 17.80
CA ALA A 66 9.33 10.32 16.80
C ALA A 66 8.83 9.81 15.47
N VAL A 67 7.89 8.86 15.49
CA VAL A 67 7.27 8.35 14.25
C VAL A 67 6.44 9.43 13.57
N ASP A 68 5.68 10.20 14.34
CA ASP A 68 4.87 11.30 13.78
C ASP A 68 5.72 12.37 13.12
N ALA A 69 6.96 12.54 13.56
CA ALA A 69 7.88 13.52 12.99
C ALA A 69 8.56 13.04 11.72
N MET A 70 8.42 11.77 11.37
CA MET A 70 9.08 11.20 10.19
C MET A 70 8.48 11.69 8.89
N SER A 71 9.33 11.98 7.91
CA SER A 71 8.90 12.14 6.52
C SER A 71 8.45 10.78 5.98
N PHE A 72 7.75 10.79 4.85
CA PHE A 72 7.36 9.53 4.21
C PHE A 72 8.58 8.65 3.93
N ARG A 73 9.67 9.24 3.42
CA ARG A 73 10.89 8.49 3.12
C ARG A 73 11.48 7.85 4.38
N GLU A 74 11.54 8.60 5.47
CA GLU A 74 12.03 8.08 6.75
C GLU A 74 11.15 6.95 7.27
N LEU A 75 9.83 7.10 7.11
CA LEU A 75 8.87 6.07 7.49
C LEU A 75 9.11 4.78 6.70
N MET A 76 9.30 4.89 5.39
CA MET A 76 9.57 3.73 4.53
C MET A 76 10.91 3.07 4.89
N ARG A 77 11.94 3.86 5.15
CA ARG A 77 13.24 3.32 5.59
C ARG A 77 13.12 2.57 6.91
N SER A 78 12.39 3.13 7.85
CA SER A 78 12.16 2.47 9.15
C SER A 78 11.43 1.15 8.96
N GLY A 79 10.43 1.11 8.09
CA GLY A 79 9.72 -0.12 7.75
C GLY A 79 10.64 -1.16 7.12
N GLY A 80 11.54 -0.73 6.24
CA GLY A 80 12.53 -1.60 5.62
C GLY A 80 13.53 -2.18 6.62
N GLU A 81 14.04 -1.33 7.50
CA GLU A 81 15.01 -1.75 8.55
C GLU A 81 14.40 -2.77 9.50
N ARG A 82 13.10 -2.70 9.72
CA ARG A 82 12.39 -3.61 10.63
C ARG A 82 11.82 -4.83 9.91
N GLY A 83 12.09 -4.99 8.62
CA GLY A 83 11.64 -6.15 7.85
C GLY A 83 10.17 -6.12 7.46
N LEU A 84 9.48 -4.98 7.62
CA LEU A 84 8.09 -4.85 7.21
C LEU A 84 7.96 -4.63 5.71
N LEU A 85 8.93 -3.94 5.11
CA LEU A 85 8.98 -3.68 3.67
C LEU A 85 10.19 -4.38 3.07
N ALA A 86 9.97 -5.12 1.99
CA ALA A 86 11.05 -5.83 1.30
C ALA A 86 11.86 -4.89 0.40
N ASP A 87 11.23 -3.87 -0.16
CA ASP A 87 11.87 -2.97 -1.13
C ASP A 87 11.36 -1.54 -0.92
N VAL A 88 12.17 -0.74 -0.22
CA VAL A 88 11.81 0.64 0.11
C VAL A 88 11.68 1.50 -1.16
N ASP A 89 12.56 1.27 -2.14
CA ASP A 89 12.55 2.06 -3.38
C ASP A 89 11.25 1.83 -4.17
N ALA A 90 10.72 0.61 -4.15
CA ALA A 90 9.43 0.32 -4.79
C ALA A 90 8.32 1.18 -4.17
N TRP A 91 8.30 1.32 -2.84
CA TRP A 91 7.29 2.14 -2.16
C TRP A 91 7.40 3.62 -2.50
N MET A 92 8.61 4.11 -2.76
CA MET A 92 8.80 5.49 -3.22
C MET A 92 8.20 5.67 -4.61
N VAL A 93 8.34 4.69 -5.49
CA VAL A 93 7.69 4.72 -6.81
C VAL A 93 6.17 4.72 -6.67
N PHE A 94 5.62 3.88 -5.79
CA PHE A 94 4.16 3.83 -5.57
C PHE A 94 3.64 5.17 -5.08
N ARG A 95 4.36 5.85 -4.20
CA ARG A 95 3.98 7.18 -3.75
C ARG A 95 3.93 8.18 -4.90
N ASP A 96 4.95 8.15 -5.77
CA ASP A 96 4.99 9.05 -6.93
C ASP A 96 3.76 8.82 -7.82
N LYS A 97 3.40 7.57 -8.06
CA LYS A 97 2.21 7.23 -8.86
C LYS A 97 0.93 7.64 -8.15
N ARG A 98 0.86 7.45 -6.82
CA ARG A 98 -0.29 7.91 -6.04
C ARG A 98 -0.49 9.42 -6.20
N ASN A 99 0.60 10.19 -6.26
CA ASN A 99 0.53 11.64 -6.36
C ASN A 99 -0.05 12.13 -7.70
N ILE A 100 -0.04 11.30 -8.73
CA ILE A 100 -0.61 11.68 -10.05
C ILE A 100 -1.99 11.06 -10.31
N THR A 101 -2.59 10.37 -9.33
CA THR A 101 -3.91 9.75 -9.53
C THR A 101 -5.02 10.78 -9.77
N SER A 102 -4.85 12.01 -9.35
CA SER A 102 -5.82 13.08 -9.60
C SER A 102 -5.77 13.60 -11.04
N HIS A 103 -4.82 13.15 -11.85
CA HIS A 103 -4.61 13.60 -13.21
C HIS A 103 -4.85 12.49 -14.25
N THR A 104 -5.52 11.41 -13.86
CA THR A 104 -5.70 10.24 -14.72
C THR A 104 -6.80 10.39 -15.78
N TYR A 105 -7.45 11.56 -15.85
CA TYR A 105 -8.19 11.95 -17.04
C TYR A 105 -7.29 12.03 -18.28
N ASN A 106 -5.99 12.22 -18.08
CA ASN A 106 -4.97 12.17 -19.12
C ASN A 106 -4.58 10.71 -19.34
N ALA A 107 -4.73 10.21 -20.57
CA ALA A 107 -4.53 8.80 -20.87
C ALA A 107 -3.10 8.33 -20.60
N VAL A 108 -2.09 9.20 -20.84
CA VAL A 108 -0.68 8.85 -20.61
C VAL A 108 -0.44 8.67 -19.11
N LYS A 109 -0.97 9.58 -18.28
CA LYS A 109 -0.83 9.49 -16.83
C LYS A 109 -1.60 8.31 -16.26
N ALA A 110 -2.78 8.01 -16.80
CA ALA A 110 -3.53 6.85 -16.40
C ALA A 110 -2.75 5.56 -16.68
N ALA A 111 -2.15 5.44 -17.86
CA ALA A 111 -1.34 4.28 -18.21
C ALA A 111 -0.10 4.16 -17.31
N ASP A 112 0.53 5.28 -16.98
CA ASP A 112 1.70 5.32 -16.12
C ASP A 112 1.38 4.82 -14.70
N VAL A 113 0.25 5.25 -14.13
CA VAL A 113 -0.19 4.76 -12.83
C VAL A 113 -0.56 3.27 -12.91
N ALA A 114 -1.35 2.90 -13.91
CA ALA A 114 -1.83 1.53 -14.05
C ALA A 114 -0.69 0.52 -14.18
N ALA A 115 0.40 0.93 -14.81
CA ALA A 115 1.56 0.04 -15.05
C ALA A 115 2.19 -0.50 -13.77
N VAL A 116 2.13 0.23 -12.65
CA VAL A 116 2.77 -0.20 -11.40
C VAL A 116 1.81 -0.97 -10.48
N ILE A 117 0.51 -0.99 -10.80
CA ILE A 117 -0.48 -1.56 -9.88
C ILE A 117 -0.29 -3.05 -9.63
N PRO A 118 -0.01 -3.91 -10.64
CA PRO A 118 0.22 -5.33 -10.36
C PRO A 118 1.39 -5.56 -9.40
N ASP A 119 2.46 -4.80 -9.55
CA ASP A 119 3.61 -4.86 -8.66
C ASP A 119 3.25 -4.38 -7.25
N PHE A 120 2.49 -3.28 -7.17
CA PHE A 120 2.01 -2.77 -5.89
C PHE A 120 1.21 -3.82 -5.13
N VAL A 121 0.33 -4.55 -5.81
CA VAL A 121 -0.49 -5.60 -5.16
C VAL A 121 0.40 -6.60 -4.44
N GLN A 122 1.50 -7.02 -5.06
CA GLN A 122 2.42 -7.98 -4.45
C GLN A 122 3.13 -7.41 -3.24
N HIS A 123 3.59 -6.16 -3.33
CA HIS A 123 4.25 -5.49 -2.21
C HIS A 123 3.28 -5.22 -1.05
N ALA A 124 2.06 -4.82 -1.36
CA ALA A 124 1.03 -4.58 -0.35
C ALA A 124 0.65 -5.88 0.37
N GLN A 125 0.55 -7.00 -0.37
CA GLN A 125 0.28 -8.29 0.22
C GLN A 125 1.41 -8.72 1.16
N ALA A 126 2.66 -8.51 0.74
CA ALA A 126 3.82 -8.82 1.58
C ALA A 126 3.81 -8.00 2.87
N LEU A 127 3.48 -6.70 2.77
CA LEU A 127 3.34 -5.86 3.96
C LEU A 127 2.21 -6.35 4.86
N LEU A 128 1.05 -6.66 4.30
CA LEU A 128 -0.07 -7.16 5.07
C LEU A 128 0.32 -8.45 5.81
N ASP A 129 1.01 -9.36 5.14
CA ASP A 129 1.47 -10.61 5.74
C ASP A 129 2.39 -10.35 6.94
N GLN A 130 3.32 -9.40 6.81
CA GLN A 130 4.22 -9.02 7.91
C GLN A 130 3.46 -8.38 9.07
N LEU A 131 2.51 -7.51 8.77
CA LEU A 131 1.70 -6.88 9.81
C LEU A 131 0.85 -7.91 10.55
N GLN A 132 0.28 -8.87 9.84
CA GLN A 132 -0.51 -9.94 10.45
C GLN A 132 0.34 -10.86 11.31
N ALA A 133 1.54 -11.22 10.84
CA ALA A 133 2.45 -12.07 11.59
C ALA A 133 2.83 -11.43 12.92
N ARG A 134 3.10 -10.13 12.92
CA ARG A 134 3.50 -9.40 14.13
C ARG A 134 2.33 -9.14 15.06
N SER A 135 1.14 -9.03 14.53
CA SER A 135 -0.07 -8.86 15.35
C SER A 135 -0.38 -10.13 16.14
N GLY A 136 0.02 -11.30 15.63
CA GLY A 136 -0.15 -12.58 16.31
C GLY A 136 0.93 -12.89 17.35
N ASP A 137 2.00 -12.11 17.40
CA ASP A 137 3.15 -12.40 18.25
C ASP A 137 2.95 -12.03 19.72
N HIS A 138 1.76 -11.61 20.10
CA HIS A 138 1.46 -11.19 21.46
C HIS A 138 0.80 -12.26 22.30
N ASP A 139 0.66 -13.41 21.75
CA ASP A 139 -0.01 -14.54 22.46
C ASP A 139 0.92 -15.26 23.43
#